data_ef070cba465c17134c8d69905df7d12b
#
_entry.id   ef070cba465c17134c8d69905df7d12b
#
_cell.length_a   1.000
_cell.length_b   1.000
_cell.length_c   1.000
_cell.angle_alpha   90.00
_cell.angle_beta   90.00
_cell.angle_gamma   90.00
#
_symmetry.space_group_name_H-M   'P 1'
#
loop_
_entity.id
_entity.type
_entity.pdbx_description
1 polymer ?
#
loop_
_entity_poly.entity_id
_entity_poly.type
_entity_poly.pdbx_seq_one_letter_code
_entity_poly.pdbx_strand_id
1 'polypeptide(L)'
;MILSMTGFGRGTAVRNGREITVELRSVNSRYFEYSSRMPRTCSYLDSRLKKQLNERVTRGKVELSLTVQTVDAADTVVAVNQELAKSYQQALRDLSETLEVKNDVTAGMIARFPDVLTTRHADVDEEQLWEDVSAVTAQALDRFVEMRAAEGAKMKADVENRLNFLEECVGRVETLSAGRVEAYTNRLYEKLKVILEDRDIDDARVLTEAAIFGDKTAVDEETVRLRSHIAQYRDILKLDEPVGRKLDFLTQELNRETNTIGSKCQDLDITRIVVDMKAEIEKI
;
A
#
# COMPACT_ATOMS: atom_id res chain seq x y z
N MET A 1 -5.06 11.37 9.14
CA MET A 1 -5.80 10.84 7.95
C MET A 1 -5.23 9.47 7.62
N ILE A 2 -6.07 8.44 7.41
CA ILE A 2 -5.61 7.11 7.00
C ILE A 2 -5.25 7.14 5.52
N LEU A 3 -4.01 6.74 5.21
CA LEU A 3 -3.50 6.64 3.84
C LEU A 3 -3.24 5.17 3.51
N SER A 4 -3.66 4.72 2.33
CA SER A 4 -3.22 3.43 1.81
C SER A 4 -1.71 3.43 1.55
N MET A 5 -1.07 2.27 1.62
CA MET A 5 0.34 2.11 1.24
C MET A 5 0.51 1.86 -0.26
N THR A 6 -0.55 1.46 -0.95
CA THR A 6 -0.59 1.36 -2.41
C THR A 6 -0.98 2.71 -3.01
N GLY A 7 -0.41 3.06 -4.13
CA GLY A 7 -0.71 4.31 -4.81
C GLY A 7 -0.05 4.40 -6.17
N PHE A 8 -0.62 5.24 -7.00
CA PHE A 8 -0.10 5.61 -8.31
C PHE A 8 -0.28 7.10 -8.55
N GLY A 9 0.73 7.75 -9.11
CA GLY A 9 0.67 9.14 -9.54
C GLY A 9 1.49 9.34 -10.80
N ARG A 10 0.99 10.12 -11.74
CA ARG A 10 1.69 10.47 -12.98
C ARG A 10 1.62 11.96 -13.21
N GLY A 11 2.77 12.57 -13.46
CA GLY A 11 2.92 13.92 -13.95
C GLY A 11 3.51 13.91 -15.35
N THR A 12 3.02 14.78 -16.23
CA THR A 12 3.60 14.97 -17.56
C THR A 12 3.52 16.46 -17.91
N ALA A 13 4.63 17.02 -18.36
CA ALA A 13 4.67 18.39 -18.86
C ALA A 13 5.75 18.56 -19.94
N VAL A 14 5.50 19.46 -20.86
CA VAL A 14 6.53 19.94 -21.81
C VAL A 14 7.12 21.21 -21.22
N ARG A 15 8.43 21.21 -20.97
CA ARG A 15 9.18 22.33 -20.41
C ARG A 15 10.51 22.47 -21.12
N ASN A 16 10.86 23.67 -21.50
CA ASN A 16 12.15 24.00 -22.13
C ASN A 16 12.52 23.04 -23.28
N GLY A 17 11.55 22.75 -24.19
CA GLY A 17 11.75 21.88 -25.34
C GLY A 17 11.82 20.37 -25.01
N ARG A 18 11.51 19.97 -23.76
CA ARG A 18 11.55 18.57 -23.29
C ARG A 18 10.20 18.14 -22.77
N GLU A 19 9.73 16.98 -23.18
CA GLU A 19 8.61 16.30 -22.58
C GLU A 19 9.13 15.45 -21.41
N ILE A 20 8.67 15.78 -20.21
CA ILE A 20 9.06 15.10 -18.97
C ILE A 20 7.85 14.36 -18.44
N THR A 21 8.02 13.08 -18.22
CA THR A 21 7.01 12.22 -17.57
C THR A 21 7.60 11.58 -16.33
N VAL A 22 6.91 11.74 -15.21
CA VAL A 22 7.23 11.09 -13.93
C VAL A 22 6.07 10.22 -13.52
N GLU A 23 6.34 8.95 -13.24
CA GLU A 23 5.39 8.00 -12.66
C GLU A 23 5.89 7.55 -11.30
N LEU A 24 4.98 7.54 -10.33
CA LEU A 24 5.20 7.05 -8.98
C LEU A 24 4.28 5.87 -8.73
N ARG A 25 4.83 4.78 -8.21
CA ARG A 25 4.06 3.60 -7.77
C ARG A 25 4.53 3.21 -6.38
N SER A 26 3.61 2.77 -5.55
CA SER A 26 3.99 2.20 -4.25
C SER A 26 3.25 0.92 -3.93
N VAL A 27 3.93 0.07 -3.16
CA VAL A 27 3.37 -1.12 -2.56
C VAL A 27 3.67 -1.14 -1.07
N ASN A 28 2.98 -2.02 -0.34
CA ASN A 28 3.17 -2.15 1.09
C ASN A 28 4.63 -2.49 1.43
N SER A 29 5.24 -1.71 2.32
CA SER A 29 6.52 -2.01 2.97
C SER A 29 6.56 -1.44 4.38
N ARG A 30 7.35 -2.10 5.24
CA ARG A 30 7.50 -1.69 6.65
C ARG A 30 8.20 -0.33 6.80
N TYR A 31 9.10 -0.02 5.89
CA TYR A 31 9.91 1.19 5.86
C TYR A 31 9.73 1.93 4.55
N PHE A 32 10.24 3.16 4.48
CA PHE A 32 10.38 3.85 3.21
C PHE A 32 11.51 3.22 2.41
N GLU A 33 11.17 2.56 1.33
CA GLU A 33 12.11 2.03 0.35
C GLU A 33 11.91 2.79 -0.96
N TYR A 34 13.02 3.15 -1.59
CA TYR A 34 13.00 3.90 -2.84
C TYR A 34 13.80 3.16 -3.90
N SER A 35 13.23 3.07 -5.08
CA SER A 35 13.91 2.65 -6.30
C SER A 35 13.53 3.57 -7.46
N SER A 36 14.44 3.77 -8.38
CA SER A 36 14.20 4.64 -9.54
C SER A 36 14.58 3.96 -10.84
N ARG A 37 13.86 4.33 -11.90
CA ARG A 37 14.21 4.06 -13.28
C ARG A 37 14.27 5.39 -14.02
N MET A 38 15.45 5.74 -14.52
CA MET A 38 15.65 6.98 -15.23
C MET A 38 16.77 6.86 -16.29
N PRO A 39 16.82 7.74 -17.30
CA PRO A 39 17.92 7.80 -18.23
C PRO A 39 19.25 8.01 -17.50
N ARG A 40 20.33 7.39 -17.99
CA ARG A 40 21.68 7.55 -17.39
C ARG A 40 22.14 9.00 -17.30
N THR A 41 21.73 9.82 -18.26
CA THR A 41 22.00 11.27 -18.30
C THR A 41 21.36 12.05 -17.16
N CYS A 42 20.33 11.50 -16.50
CA CYS A 42 19.60 12.11 -15.39
C CYS A 42 19.94 11.49 -14.03
N SER A 43 20.90 10.55 -13.97
CA SER A 43 21.21 9.79 -12.74
C SER A 43 21.64 10.67 -11.55
N TYR A 44 22.21 11.85 -11.81
CA TYR A 44 22.58 12.83 -10.78
C TYR A 44 21.36 13.41 -10.03
N LEU A 45 20.16 13.32 -10.61
CA LEU A 45 18.91 13.78 -9.98
C LEU A 45 18.38 12.82 -8.92
N ASP A 46 18.83 11.56 -8.91
CA ASP A 46 18.26 10.48 -8.10
C ASP A 46 18.21 10.81 -6.60
N SER A 47 19.30 11.32 -6.05
CA SER A 47 19.38 11.67 -4.64
C SER A 47 18.44 12.84 -4.26
N ARG A 48 18.31 13.82 -5.16
CA ARG A 48 17.41 14.97 -4.97
C ARG A 48 15.94 14.56 -5.04
N LEU A 49 15.58 13.67 -5.99
CA LEU A 49 14.24 13.10 -6.13
C LEU A 49 13.86 12.23 -4.93
N LYS A 50 14.78 11.39 -4.46
CA LYS A 50 14.57 10.60 -3.24
C LYS A 50 14.25 11.49 -2.03
N LYS A 51 14.96 12.59 -1.86
CA LYS A 51 14.72 13.55 -0.78
C LYS A 51 13.34 14.18 -0.91
N GLN A 52 12.97 14.67 -2.11
CA GLN A 52 11.67 15.27 -2.38
C GLN A 52 10.51 14.32 -2.09
N LEU A 53 10.63 13.02 -2.44
CA LEU A 53 9.62 12.03 -2.12
C LEU A 53 9.52 11.75 -0.62
N ASN A 54 10.67 11.64 0.06
CA ASN A 54 10.72 11.30 1.49
C ASN A 54 10.12 12.39 2.39
N GLU A 55 10.04 13.63 1.92
CA GLU A 55 9.37 14.73 2.64
C GLU A 55 7.86 14.50 2.78
N ARG A 56 7.24 13.78 1.84
CA ARG A 56 5.79 13.55 1.82
C ARG A 56 5.37 12.09 1.99
N VAL A 57 6.31 11.15 1.80
CA VAL A 57 6.05 9.71 1.91
C VAL A 57 6.97 9.10 2.94
N THR A 58 6.43 8.78 4.10
CA THR A 58 7.17 8.25 5.25
C THR A 58 7.27 6.73 5.27
N ARG A 59 6.43 6.02 4.49
CA ARG A 59 6.34 4.56 4.50
C ARG A 59 5.84 4.00 3.16
N GLY A 60 6.33 2.81 2.82
CA GLY A 60 6.00 2.09 1.59
C GLY A 60 7.22 1.94 0.68
N LYS A 61 7.22 0.94 -0.19
CA LYS A 61 8.21 0.81 -1.27
C LYS A 61 7.74 1.62 -2.46
N VAL A 62 8.43 2.72 -2.75
CA VAL A 62 8.12 3.64 -3.84
C VAL A 62 9.07 3.42 -5.00
N GLU A 63 8.51 3.21 -6.17
CA GLU A 63 9.22 3.15 -7.45
C GLU A 63 8.92 4.43 -8.24
N LEU A 64 9.97 5.16 -8.63
CA LEU A 64 9.91 6.33 -9.49
C LEU A 64 10.38 5.95 -10.90
N SER A 65 9.60 6.27 -11.92
CA SER A 65 10.01 6.18 -13.33
C SER A 65 10.05 7.58 -13.92
N LEU A 66 11.22 7.99 -14.40
CA LEU A 66 11.44 9.26 -15.08
C LEU A 66 11.73 9.02 -16.56
N THR A 67 10.98 9.67 -17.42
CA THR A 67 11.23 9.73 -18.86
C THR A 67 11.41 11.19 -19.27
N VAL A 68 12.49 11.49 -19.99
CA VAL A 68 12.77 12.80 -20.56
C VAL A 68 13.01 12.61 -22.05
N GLN A 69 12.19 13.26 -22.87
CA GLN A 69 12.29 13.22 -24.33
C GLN A 69 12.41 14.65 -24.86
N THR A 70 13.38 14.90 -25.71
CA THR A 70 13.51 16.19 -26.42
C THR A 70 12.46 16.26 -27.52
N VAL A 71 11.63 17.29 -27.49
CA VAL A 71 10.57 17.53 -28.49
C VAL A 71 11.07 18.41 -29.61
N ASP A 72 11.97 19.36 -29.31
CA ASP A 72 12.54 20.27 -30.28
C ASP A 72 13.84 19.73 -30.86
N ALA A 73 13.95 19.71 -32.21
CA ALA A 73 15.16 19.32 -32.94
C ALA A 73 16.35 20.28 -32.72
N ALA A 74 16.13 21.38 -32.03
CA ALA A 74 17.15 22.44 -31.79
C ALA A 74 18.28 21.98 -30.86
N ASP A 75 18.10 20.92 -30.07
CA ASP A 75 19.09 20.40 -29.10
C ASP A 75 20.11 19.44 -29.74
N THR A 76 20.01 19.19 -31.04
CA THR A 76 20.94 18.29 -31.72
C THR A 76 21.92 19.11 -32.58
N VAL A 77 23.16 19.18 -32.13
CA VAL A 77 24.25 19.86 -32.87
C VAL A 77 25.09 18.82 -33.57
N VAL A 78 25.25 18.99 -34.90
CA VAL A 78 26.22 18.19 -35.65
C VAL A 78 27.58 18.83 -35.52
N ALA A 79 28.49 18.18 -34.83
CA ALA A 79 29.86 18.61 -34.66
C ALA A 79 30.77 17.92 -35.70
N VAL A 80 31.69 18.71 -36.29
CA VAL A 80 32.68 18.21 -37.23
C VAL A 80 34.03 18.08 -36.51
N ASN A 81 34.60 16.88 -36.51
CA ASN A 81 35.95 16.65 -36.05
C ASN A 81 36.94 17.06 -37.15
N GLN A 82 37.31 18.33 -37.15
CA GLN A 82 38.15 18.93 -38.20
C GLN A 82 39.52 18.26 -38.30
N GLU A 83 40.13 17.91 -37.18
CA GLU A 83 41.49 17.30 -37.19
C GLU A 83 41.45 15.90 -37.78
N LEU A 84 40.42 15.10 -37.44
CA LEU A 84 40.22 13.80 -38.02
C LEU A 84 39.87 13.87 -39.51
N ALA A 85 39.05 14.83 -39.90
CA ALA A 85 38.70 15.08 -41.30
C ALA A 85 39.95 15.45 -42.15
N LYS A 86 40.84 16.29 -41.63
CA LYS A 86 42.16 16.62 -42.28
C LYS A 86 43.04 15.40 -42.39
N SER A 87 43.10 14.57 -41.35
CA SER A 87 43.92 13.35 -41.38
C SER A 87 43.43 12.36 -42.43
N TYR A 88 42.11 12.17 -42.57
CA TYR A 88 41.55 11.36 -43.64
C TYR A 88 41.83 11.96 -45.03
N GLN A 89 41.70 13.26 -45.17
CA GLN A 89 42.00 13.95 -46.44
C GLN A 89 43.48 13.72 -46.83
N GLN A 90 44.42 13.84 -45.91
CA GLN A 90 45.83 13.64 -46.18
C GLN A 90 46.13 12.18 -46.54
N ALA A 91 45.61 11.20 -45.76
CA ALA A 91 45.77 9.79 -46.04
C ALA A 91 45.25 9.39 -47.45
N LEU A 92 44.14 9.95 -47.87
CA LEU A 92 43.60 9.74 -49.22
C LEU A 92 44.45 10.36 -50.34
N ARG A 93 45.10 11.49 -50.08
CA ARG A 93 46.09 12.09 -51.01
C ARG A 93 47.30 11.19 -51.17
N ASP A 94 47.87 10.76 -50.06
CA ASP A 94 49.07 9.89 -50.05
C ASP A 94 48.79 8.58 -50.76
N LEU A 95 47.56 8.02 -50.57
CA LEU A 95 47.12 6.80 -51.25
C LEU A 95 46.94 7.02 -52.76
N SER A 96 46.39 8.16 -53.17
CA SER A 96 46.25 8.55 -54.58
C SER A 96 47.58 8.67 -55.27
N GLU A 97 48.56 9.32 -54.64
CA GLU A 97 49.94 9.46 -55.15
C GLU A 97 50.64 8.11 -55.21
N THR A 98 50.54 7.30 -54.18
CA THR A 98 51.21 5.97 -54.09
C THR A 98 50.70 4.98 -55.12
N LEU A 99 49.38 4.98 -55.39
CA LEU A 99 48.72 4.07 -56.32
C LEU A 99 48.53 4.63 -57.73
N GLU A 100 49.02 5.84 -57.98
CA GLU A 100 48.88 6.59 -59.26
C GLU A 100 47.41 6.64 -59.75
N VAL A 101 46.44 6.80 -58.82
CA VAL A 101 45.02 6.93 -59.15
C VAL A 101 44.53 8.35 -58.95
N LYS A 102 43.46 8.72 -59.65
CA LYS A 102 42.88 10.05 -59.54
C LYS A 102 42.32 10.29 -58.13
N ASN A 103 42.71 11.41 -57.52
CA ASN A 103 42.12 11.89 -56.29
C ASN A 103 40.75 12.55 -56.55
N ASP A 104 39.65 11.94 -56.19
CA ASP A 104 38.29 12.40 -56.35
C ASP A 104 37.57 12.65 -55.00
N VAL A 105 38.35 12.89 -53.94
CA VAL A 105 37.85 13.06 -52.56
C VAL A 105 36.95 14.27 -52.49
N THR A 106 35.73 14.06 -52.06
CA THR A 106 34.71 15.10 -51.81
C THR A 106 34.45 15.26 -50.31
N ALA A 107 33.92 16.42 -49.91
CA ALA A 107 33.50 16.65 -48.54
C ALA A 107 32.45 15.61 -48.03
N GLY A 108 31.56 15.15 -48.94
CA GLY A 108 30.58 14.14 -48.65
C GLY A 108 31.18 12.75 -48.41
N MET A 109 32.35 12.44 -49.04
CA MET A 109 33.07 11.19 -48.74
C MET A 109 33.74 11.29 -47.38
N ILE A 110 34.41 12.36 -47.04
CA ILE A 110 35.07 12.58 -45.75
C ILE A 110 34.04 12.56 -44.61
N ALA A 111 32.88 13.16 -44.84
CA ALA A 111 31.79 13.17 -43.84
C ALA A 111 31.23 11.80 -43.48
N ARG A 112 31.42 10.75 -44.34
CA ARG A 112 30.99 9.39 -44.11
C ARG A 112 31.98 8.54 -43.33
N PHE A 113 33.23 9.00 -43.15
CA PHE A 113 34.15 8.28 -42.30
C PHE A 113 33.73 8.29 -40.83
N PRO A 114 33.95 7.22 -40.07
CA PRO A 114 33.62 7.15 -38.66
C PRO A 114 34.18 8.36 -37.90
N ASP A 115 33.40 8.90 -36.97
CA ASP A 115 33.77 9.96 -36.03
C ASP A 115 34.15 11.31 -36.63
N VAL A 116 34.01 11.50 -37.96
CA VAL A 116 34.18 12.82 -38.62
C VAL A 116 32.99 13.73 -38.36
N LEU A 117 31.78 13.21 -38.49
CA LEU A 117 30.55 13.85 -38.05
C LEU A 117 30.02 13.18 -36.81
N THR A 118 29.91 13.93 -35.73
CA THR A 118 29.32 13.44 -34.49
C THR A 118 28.10 14.27 -34.15
N THR A 119 27.02 13.59 -33.78
CA THR A 119 25.82 14.23 -33.26
C THR A 119 25.97 14.39 -31.77
N ARG A 120 25.96 15.62 -31.29
CA ARG A 120 25.99 15.91 -29.86
C ARG A 120 24.67 16.57 -29.47
N HIS A 121 24.15 16.18 -28.34
CA HIS A 121 23.10 16.99 -27.72
C HIS A 121 23.74 18.22 -27.11
N ALA A 122 23.03 19.35 -27.15
CA ALA A 122 23.48 20.56 -26.47
C ALA A 122 23.71 20.27 -24.99
N ASP A 123 24.66 20.94 -24.38
CA ASP A 123 24.92 20.80 -22.94
C ASP A 123 23.65 21.16 -22.19
N VAL A 124 23.17 20.16 -21.40
CA VAL A 124 21.97 20.31 -20.59
C VAL A 124 22.33 21.12 -19.36
N ASP A 125 21.67 22.26 -19.15
CA ASP A 125 21.72 22.94 -17.86
C ASP A 125 21.09 22.04 -16.80
N GLU A 126 21.92 21.50 -15.92
CA GLU A 126 21.53 20.53 -14.90
C GLU A 126 20.56 21.14 -13.88
N GLU A 127 20.71 22.40 -13.51
CA GLU A 127 19.81 23.07 -12.58
C GLU A 127 18.46 23.37 -13.23
N GLN A 128 18.44 23.82 -14.49
CA GLN A 128 17.20 23.98 -15.21
C GLN A 128 16.43 22.67 -15.38
N LEU A 129 17.14 21.57 -15.70
CA LEU A 129 16.52 20.25 -15.79
C LEU A 129 15.99 19.78 -14.42
N TRP A 130 16.71 20.07 -13.34
CA TRP A 130 16.23 19.78 -11.99
C TRP A 130 14.92 20.52 -11.68
N GLU A 131 14.85 21.81 -11.96
CA GLU A 131 13.63 22.61 -11.73
C GLU A 131 12.44 22.03 -12.49
N ASP A 132 12.65 21.69 -13.76
CA ASP A 132 11.60 21.10 -14.61
C ASP A 132 11.14 19.74 -14.09
N VAL A 133 12.08 18.83 -13.80
CA VAL A 133 11.78 17.49 -13.28
C VAL A 133 11.15 17.56 -11.89
N SER A 134 11.65 18.43 -11.01
CA SER A 134 11.10 18.62 -9.67
C SER A 134 9.64 19.08 -9.70
N ALA A 135 9.31 20.02 -10.60
CA ALA A 135 7.96 20.51 -10.76
C ALA A 135 6.99 19.42 -11.27
N VAL A 136 7.44 18.57 -12.23
CA VAL A 136 6.64 17.45 -12.73
C VAL A 136 6.52 16.36 -11.67
N THR A 137 7.58 16.12 -10.89
CA THR A 137 7.56 15.19 -9.76
C THR A 137 6.56 15.64 -8.68
N ALA A 138 6.49 16.94 -8.40
CA ALA A 138 5.50 17.49 -7.47
C ALA A 138 4.05 17.19 -7.93
N GLN A 139 3.74 17.37 -9.21
CA GLN A 139 2.43 17.01 -9.76
C GLN A 139 2.12 15.53 -9.66
N ALA A 140 3.11 14.66 -9.95
CA ALA A 140 2.95 13.22 -9.80
C ALA A 140 2.70 12.85 -8.34
N LEU A 141 3.42 13.50 -7.42
CA LEU A 141 3.32 13.27 -5.98
C LEU A 141 1.97 13.73 -5.41
N ASP A 142 1.42 14.84 -5.88
CA ASP A 142 0.08 15.30 -5.48
C ASP A 142 -0.97 14.26 -5.84
N ARG A 143 -1.01 13.80 -7.09
CA ARG A 143 -1.93 12.74 -7.55
C ARG A 143 -1.73 11.41 -6.81
N PHE A 144 -0.48 11.09 -6.52
CA PHE A 144 -0.12 9.90 -5.75
C PHE A 144 -0.67 9.94 -4.32
N VAL A 145 -0.53 11.08 -3.63
CA VAL A 145 -1.05 11.29 -2.28
C VAL A 145 -2.58 11.32 -2.28
N GLU A 146 -3.21 12.00 -3.25
CA GLU A 146 -4.66 12.02 -3.42
C GLU A 146 -5.23 10.61 -3.60
N MET A 147 -4.62 9.78 -4.44
CA MET A 147 -5.04 8.39 -4.64
C MET A 147 -4.97 7.58 -3.33
N ARG A 148 -3.84 7.69 -2.61
CA ARG A 148 -3.66 7.01 -1.30
C ARG A 148 -4.67 7.47 -0.26
N ALA A 149 -5.02 8.75 -0.26
CA ALA A 149 -6.03 9.31 0.63
C ALA A 149 -7.43 8.80 0.29
N ALA A 150 -7.79 8.78 -0.99
CA ALA A 150 -9.08 8.28 -1.44
C ALA A 150 -9.26 6.79 -1.15
N GLU A 151 -8.22 5.98 -1.38
CA GLU A 151 -8.23 4.55 -1.04
C GLU A 151 -8.29 4.32 0.47
N GLY A 152 -7.48 5.04 1.23
CA GLY A 152 -7.49 4.97 2.70
C GLY A 152 -8.84 5.36 3.31
N ALA A 153 -9.54 6.34 2.75
CA ALA A 153 -10.88 6.71 3.17
C ALA A 153 -11.91 5.60 2.92
N LYS A 154 -11.82 4.92 1.76
CA LYS A 154 -12.68 3.76 1.45
C LYS A 154 -12.43 2.59 2.39
N MET A 155 -11.16 2.26 2.64
CA MET A 155 -10.78 1.20 3.59
C MET A 155 -11.29 1.52 5.00
N LYS A 156 -11.13 2.77 5.45
CA LYS A 156 -11.67 3.21 6.74
C LYS A 156 -13.19 3.00 6.84
N ALA A 157 -13.94 3.42 5.82
CA ALA A 157 -15.40 3.26 5.80
C ALA A 157 -15.81 1.77 5.80
N ASP A 158 -15.10 0.91 5.07
CA ASP A 158 -15.36 -0.53 5.09
C ASP A 158 -15.12 -1.14 6.47
N VAL A 159 -14.00 -0.80 7.11
CA VAL A 159 -13.70 -1.25 8.48
C VAL A 159 -14.75 -0.74 9.48
N GLU A 160 -15.16 0.52 9.41
CA GLU A 160 -16.22 1.07 10.27
C GLU A 160 -17.54 0.31 10.12
N ASN A 161 -17.93 -0.06 8.90
CA ASN A 161 -19.14 -0.86 8.66
C ASN A 161 -19.04 -2.25 9.28
N ARG A 162 -17.87 -2.90 9.18
CA ARG A 162 -17.63 -4.21 9.82
C ARG A 162 -17.64 -4.11 11.33
N LEU A 163 -17.06 -3.06 11.91
CA LEU A 163 -17.13 -2.83 13.36
C LEU A 163 -18.58 -2.60 13.83
N ASN A 164 -19.42 -1.93 13.06
CA ASN A 164 -20.85 -1.79 13.37
C ASN A 164 -21.55 -3.15 13.37
N PHE A 165 -21.29 -3.98 12.36
CA PHE A 165 -21.83 -5.34 12.31
C PHE A 165 -21.39 -6.18 13.52
N LEU A 166 -20.10 -6.12 13.90
CA LEU A 166 -19.61 -6.81 15.09
C LEU A 166 -20.32 -6.34 16.36
N GLU A 167 -20.55 -5.05 16.51
CA GLU A 167 -21.24 -4.47 17.65
C GLU A 167 -22.71 -4.94 17.74
N GLU A 168 -23.41 -5.02 16.60
CA GLU A 168 -24.76 -5.61 16.52
C GLU A 168 -24.75 -7.08 16.92
N CYS A 169 -23.77 -7.86 16.46
CA CYS A 169 -23.59 -9.25 16.85
C CYS A 169 -23.37 -9.42 18.36
N VAL A 170 -22.54 -8.55 18.97
CA VAL A 170 -22.37 -8.54 20.43
C VAL A 170 -23.68 -8.32 21.16
N GLY A 171 -24.50 -7.35 20.73
CA GLY A 171 -25.82 -7.11 21.33
C GLY A 171 -26.77 -8.30 21.19
N ARG A 172 -26.72 -9.03 20.08
CA ARG A 172 -27.49 -10.29 19.91
C ARG A 172 -27.01 -11.39 20.84
N VAL A 173 -25.69 -11.56 21.01
CA VAL A 173 -25.10 -12.51 21.95
C VAL A 173 -25.52 -12.20 23.38
N GLU A 174 -25.48 -10.94 23.82
CA GLU A 174 -25.93 -10.48 25.13
C GLU A 174 -27.40 -10.83 25.35
N THR A 175 -28.26 -10.55 24.35
CA THR A 175 -29.70 -10.87 24.43
C THR A 175 -29.97 -12.35 24.54
N LEU A 176 -29.30 -13.19 23.75
CA LEU A 176 -29.45 -14.64 23.76
C LEU A 176 -28.83 -15.27 25.02
N SER A 177 -27.84 -14.65 25.63
CA SER A 177 -27.21 -15.11 26.86
C SER A 177 -28.07 -14.82 28.11
N ALA A 178 -28.91 -13.80 28.04
CA ALA A 178 -29.81 -13.45 29.13
C ALA A 178 -30.81 -14.58 29.42
N GLY A 179 -31.02 -14.91 30.69
CA GLY A 179 -32.00 -15.94 31.15
C GLY A 179 -31.59 -17.40 30.89
N ARG A 180 -30.39 -17.68 30.32
CA ARG A 180 -29.96 -19.05 30.01
C ARG A 180 -29.82 -19.94 31.26
N VAL A 181 -29.32 -19.37 32.35
CA VAL A 181 -29.18 -20.11 33.63
C VAL A 181 -30.55 -20.55 34.14
N GLU A 182 -31.54 -19.65 34.08
CA GLU A 182 -32.92 -19.93 34.46
C GLU A 182 -33.56 -21.02 33.57
N ALA A 183 -33.42 -20.88 32.25
CA ALA A 183 -33.89 -21.86 31.29
C ALA A 183 -33.23 -23.24 31.47
N TYR A 184 -31.90 -23.27 31.76
CA TYR A 184 -31.19 -24.51 32.09
C TYR A 184 -31.72 -25.14 33.38
N THR A 185 -31.91 -24.35 34.43
CA THR A 185 -32.41 -24.80 35.73
C THR A 185 -33.79 -25.41 35.59
N ASN A 186 -34.72 -24.75 34.89
CA ASN A 186 -36.06 -25.24 34.63
C ASN A 186 -36.03 -26.58 33.86
N ARG A 187 -35.21 -26.66 32.80
CA ARG A 187 -35.04 -27.91 32.04
C ARG A 187 -34.42 -29.02 32.87
N LEU A 188 -33.53 -28.73 33.79
CA LEU A 188 -32.93 -29.69 34.70
C LEU A 188 -33.96 -30.25 35.67
N TYR A 189 -34.80 -29.38 36.26
CA TYR A 189 -35.92 -29.77 37.09
C TYR A 189 -36.88 -30.71 36.37
N GLU A 190 -37.32 -30.38 35.17
CA GLU A 190 -38.23 -31.22 34.39
C GLU A 190 -37.61 -32.60 34.05
N LYS A 191 -36.34 -32.67 33.72
CA LYS A 191 -35.65 -33.92 33.50
C LYS A 191 -35.56 -34.76 34.78
N LEU A 192 -35.25 -34.15 35.92
CA LEU A 192 -35.14 -34.84 37.18
C LEU A 192 -36.49 -35.37 37.64
N LYS A 193 -37.60 -34.65 37.45
CA LYS A 193 -38.96 -35.16 37.73
C LYS A 193 -39.25 -36.46 36.98
N VAL A 194 -38.88 -36.50 35.68
CA VAL A 194 -39.10 -37.72 34.86
C VAL A 194 -38.22 -38.88 35.31
N ILE A 195 -36.98 -38.65 35.76
CA ILE A 195 -36.02 -39.69 36.13
C ILE A 195 -36.31 -40.26 37.56
N LEU A 196 -36.67 -39.34 38.46
CA LEU A 196 -36.80 -39.66 39.87
C LEU A 196 -38.23 -40.17 40.24
N GLU A 197 -39.19 -40.04 39.31
CA GLU A 197 -40.60 -40.32 39.51
C GLU A 197 -41.14 -39.64 40.80
N ASP A 198 -41.44 -40.42 41.84
CA ASP A 198 -41.98 -39.91 43.12
C ASP A 198 -40.91 -39.62 44.18
N ARG A 199 -39.62 -39.60 43.83
CA ARG A 199 -38.54 -39.29 44.78
C ARG A 199 -38.31 -37.77 44.83
N ASP A 200 -37.92 -37.29 46.03
CA ASP A 200 -37.62 -35.85 46.24
C ASP A 200 -36.41 -35.42 45.45
N ILE A 201 -36.52 -34.28 44.84
CA ILE A 201 -35.43 -33.57 44.14
C ILE A 201 -34.59 -32.84 45.20
N ASP A 202 -33.27 -33.03 45.18
CA ASP A 202 -32.34 -32.28 46.01
C ASP A 202 -32.09 -30.89 45.37
N ASP A 203 -32.84 -29.87 45.80
CA ASP A 203 -32.77 -28.50 45.31
C ASP A 203 -31.35 -27.91 45.45
N ALA A 204 -30.59 -28.26 46.51
CA ALA A 204 -29.25 -27.75 46.72
C ALA A 204 -28.28 -28.23 45.60
N ARG A 205 -28.46 -29.46 45.16
CA ARG A 205 -27.66 -30.01 44.03
C ARG A 205 -28.06 -29.37 42.70
N VAL A 206 -29.33 -29.13 42.46
CA VAL A 206 -29.81 -28.46 41.24
C VAL A 206 -29.28 -27.05 41.17
N LEU A 207 -29.31 -26.29 42.25
CA LEU A 207 -28.75 -24.92 42.33
C LEU A 207 -27.24 -24.91 42.14
N THR A 208 -26.53 -25.92 42.69
CA THR A 208 -25.08 -26.06 42.47
C THR A 208 -24.74 -26.29 40.99
N GLU A 209 -25.47 -27.20 40.32
CA GLU A 209 -25.27 -27.47 38.89
C GLU A 209 -25.64 -26.24 38.02
N ALA A 210 -26.71 -25.51 38.38
CA ALA A 210 -27.08 -24.27 37.71
C ALA A 210 -26.00 -23.19 37.86
N ALA A 211 -25.38 -23.07 39.03
CA ALA A 211 -24.30 -22.14 39.26
C ALA A 211 -23.06 -22.52 38.45
N ILE A 212 -22.66 -23.78 38.42
CA ILE A 212 -21.56 -24.29 37.59
C ILE A 212 -21.82 -24.07 36.10
N PHE A 213 -23.06 -24.31 35.63
CA PHE A 213 -23.47 -24.05 34.27
C PHE A 213 -23.36 -22.53 33.94
N GLY A 214 -23.86 -21.67 34.84
CA GLY A 214 -23.78 -20.22 34.72
C GLY A 214 -22.34 -19.73 34.54
N ASP A 215 -21.46 -20.21 35.43
CA ASP A 215 -20.03 -19.83 35.37
C ASP A 215 -19.36 -20.30 34.08
N LYS A 216 -19.60 -21.55 33.65
CA LYS A 216 -19.03 -22.09 32.41
C LYS A 216 -19.55 -21.44 31.14
N THR A 217 -20.76 -20.88 31.12
CA THR A 217 -21.40 -20.30 29.94
C THR A 217 -21.46 -18.78 29.97
N ALA A 218 -20.94 -18.16 31.04
CA ALA A 218 -20.86 -16.72 31.15
C ALA A 218 -19.97 -16.15 30.03
N VAL A 219 -20.51 -15.19 29.29
CA VAL A 219 -19.84 -14.49 28.18
C VAL A 219 -19.83 -12.97 28.38
N ASP A 220 -20.25 -12.50 29.54
CA ASP A 220 -20.39 -11.07 29.86
C ASP A 220 -19.04 -10.33 29.79
N GLU A 221 -17.99 -10.98 30.27
CA GLU A 221 -16.64 -10.41 30.24
C GLU A 221 -16.15 -10.23 28.79
N GLU A 222 -16.35 -11.24 27.95
CA GLU A 222 -15.97 -11.22 26.53
C GLU A 222 -16.78 -10.18 25.74
N THR A 223 -18.08 -10.03 26.00
CA THR A 223 -18.89 -9.01 25.33
C THR A 223 -18.46 -7.59 25.72
N VAL A 224 -18.17 -7.35 27.00
CA VAL A 224 -17.64 -6.07 27.48
C VAL A 224 -16.28 -5.75 26.86
N ARG A 225 -15.38 -6.76 26.80
CA ARG A 225 -14.07 -6.59 26.15
C ARG A 225 -14.21 -6.31 24.66
N LEU A 226 -15.09 -7.02 23.94
CA LEU A 226 -15.35 -6.77 22.53
C LEU A 226 -15.81 -5.32 22.28
N ARG A 227 -16.77 -4.82 23.09
CA ARG A 227 -17.20 -3.42 22.99
C ARG A 227 -16.05 -2.45 23.24
N SER A 228 -15.21 -2.72 24.23
CA SER A 228 -14.05 -1.91 24.53
C SER A 228 -13.05 -1.88 23.35
N HIS A 229 -12.75 -3.05 22.77
CA HIS A 229 -11.85 -3.16 21.64
C HIS A 229 -12.40 -2.47 20.38
N ILE A 230 -13.70 -2.60 20.11
CA ILE A 230 -14.38 -1.90 19.00
C ILE A 230 -14.28 -0.38 19.19
N ALA A 231 -14.52 0.13 20.39
CA ALA A 231 -14.39 1.56 20.70
C ALA A 231 -12.93 2.04 20.50
N GLN A 232 -11.95 1.31 21.02
CA GLN A 232 -10.54 1.62 20.85
C GLN A 232 -10.13 1.60 19.37
N TYR A 233 -10.67 0.65 18.58
CA TYR A 233 -10.42 0.55 17.15
C TYR A 233 -10.88 1.83 16.43
N ARG A 234 -12.10 2.27 16.70
CA ARG A 234 -12.65 3.53 16.16
C ARG A 234 -11.83 4.75 16.54
N ASP A 235 -11.30 4.80 17.77
CA ASP A 235 -10.47 5.93 18.21
C ASP A 235 -9.10 5.93 17.51
N ILE A 236 -8.49 4.77 17.32
CA ILE A 236 -7.24 4.65 16.57
C ILE A 236 -7.43 5.03 15.09
N LEU A 237 -8.59 4.72 14.48
CA LEU A 237 -8.92 5.12 13.12
C LEU A 237 -9.02 6.65 12.92
N LYS A 238 -9.10 7.44 13.99
CA LYS A 238 -9.13 8.92 13.96
C LYS A 238 -7.74 9.53 14.03
N LEU A 239 -6.72 8.76 14.44
CA LEU A 239 -5.35 9.26 14.63
C LEU A 239 -4.70 9.62 13.30
N ASP A 240 -3.83 10.61 13.31
CA ASP A 240 -3.05 11.06 12.15
C ASP A 240 -1.59 10.56 12.20
N GLU A 241 -1.44 9.29 12.50
CA GLU A 241 -0.17 8.59 12.58
C GLU A 241 -0.26 7.18 11.97
N PRO A 242 0.86 6.49 11.71
CA PRO A 242 0.85 5.11 11.25
C PRO A 242 0.25 4.16 12.28
N VAL A 243 -0.98 3.71 12.07
CA VAL A 243 -1.76 2.93 13.06
C VAL A 243 -1.81 1.43 12.81
N GLY A 244 -1.30 0.93 11.67
CA GLY A 244 -1.49 -0.45 11.23
C GLY A 244 -1.19 -1.51 12.29
N ARG A 245 -0.09 -1.41 13.05
CA ARG A 245 0.25 -2.37 14.11
C ARG A 245 -0.73 -2.35 15.29
N LYS A 246 -1.25 -1.16 15.62
CA LYS A 246 -2.23 -1.03 16.71
C LYS A 246 -3.55 -1.68 16.31
N LEU A 247 -3.96 -1.48 15.05
CA LEU A 247 -5.15 -2.10 14.49
C LEU A 247 -5.02 -3.62 14.36
N ASP A 248 -3.86 -4.11 13.91
CA ASP A 248 -3.57 -5.55 13.83
C ASP A 248 -3.67 -6.23 15.21
N PHE A 249 -3.11 -5.61 16.24
CA PHE A 249 -3.25 -6.10 17.62
C PHE A 249 -4.72 -6.15 18.05
N LEU A 250 -5.51 -5.10 17.82
CA LEU A 250 -6.93 -5.10 18.18
C LEU A 250 -7.74 -6.13 17.38
N THR A 251 -7.40 -6.37 16.12
CA THR A 251 -8.04 -7.43 15.31
C THR A 251 -7.78 -8.82 15.93
N GLN A 252 -6.57 -9.05 16.43
CA GLN A 252 -6.24 -10.29 17.15
C GLN A 252 -7.05 -10.43 18.46
N GLU A 253 -7.20 -9.33 19.23
CA GLU A 253 -8.02 -9.36 20.46
C GLU A 253 -9.51 -9.57 20.14
N LEU A 254 -10.07 -8.91 19.10
CA LEU A 254 -11.43 -9.18 18.64
C LEU A 254 -11.64 -10.67 18.30
N ASN A 255 -10.69 -11.28 17.60
CA ASN A 255 -10.72 -12.70 17.27
C ASN A 255 -10.65 -13.59 18.53
N ARG A 256 -9.78 -13.23 19.47
CA ARG A 256 -9.62 -13.96 20.74
C ARG A 256 -10.90 -13.99 21.55
N GLU A 257 -11.51 -12.82 21.80
CA GLU A 257 -12.76 -12.75 22.58
C GLU A 257 -13.92 -13.47 21.86
N THR A 258 -14.01 -13.35 20.54
CA THR A 258 -15.00 -14.06 19.72
C THR A 258 -14.82 -15.58 19.82
N ASN A 259 -13.57 -16.09 19.80
CA ASN A 259 -13.28 -17.52 20.01
C ASN A 259 -13.70 -17.99 21.40
N THR A 260 -13.47 -17.19 22.42
CA THR A 260 -13.85 -17.52 23.80
C THR A 260 -15.36 -17.63 23.94
N ILE A 261 -16.14 -16.69 23.36
CA ILE A 261 -17.61 -16.80 23.31
C ILE A 261 -18.03 -18.11 22.65
N GLY A 262 -17.42 -18.42 21.48
CA GLY A 262 -17.74 -19.66 20.74
C GLY A 262 -17.48 -20.93 21.54
N SER A 263 -16.44 -20.97 22.38
CA SER A 263 -16.10 -22.12 23.21
C SER A 263 -16.99 -22.26 24.46
N LYS A 264 -17.46 -21.15 25.01
CA LYS A 264 -18.29 -21.11 26.20
C LYS A 264 -19.79 -21.26 25.92
N CYS A 265 -20.27 -20.78 24.79
CA CYS A 265 -21.70 -20.52 24.58
C CYS A 265 -22.60 -21.75 24.64
N GLN A 266 -22.16 -22.94 24.26
CA GLN A 266 -22.99 -24.19 24.22
C GLN A 266 -24.40 -23.98 23.65
N ASP A 267 -24.53 -23.10 22.64
CA ASP A 267 -25.78 -22.67 22.04
C ASP A 267 -25.59 -22.52 20.51
N LEU A 268 -26.56 -23.09 19.75
CA LEU A 268 -26.45 -23.14 18.30
C LEU A 268 -26.58 -21.76 17.66
N ASP A 269 -27.48 -20.90 18.16
CA ASP A 269 -27.73 -19.58 17.58
C ASP A 269 -26.58 -18.63 17.90
N ILE A 270 -26.03 -18.69 19.12
CA ILE A 270 -24.80 -17.93 19.44
C ILE A 270 -23.62 -18.44 18.61
N THR A 271 -23.50 -19.76 18.40
CA THR A 271 -22.43 -20.34 17.56
C THR A 271 -22.51 -19.81 16.13
N ARG A 272 -23.69 -19.67 15.55
CA ARG A 272 -23.87 -19.07 14.21
C ARG A 272 -23.40 -17.62 14.17
N ILE A 273 -23.78 -16.82 15.18
CA ILE A 273 -23.33 -15.42 15.29
C ILE A 273 -21.80 -15.37 15.40
N VAL A 274 -21.19 -16.24 16.19
CA VAL A 274 -19.71 -16.31 16.31
C VAL A 274 -19.04 -16.61 14.97
N VAL A 275 -19.61 -17.53 14.17
CA VAL A 275 -19.09 -17.82 12.82
C VAL A 275 -19.13 -16.57 11.92
N ASP A 276 -20.26 -15.86 11.95
CA ASP A 276 -20.41 -14.61 11.17
C ASP A 276 -19.43 -13.53 11.65
N MET A 277 -19.27 -13.36 12.96
CA MET A 277 -18.30 -12.43 13.55
C MET A 277 -16.86 -12.74 13.10
N LYS A 278 -16.47 -14.01 13.15
CA LYS A 278 -15.13 -14.45 12.71
C LYS A 278 -14.90 -14.14 11.24
N ALA A 279 -15.87 -14.44 10.39
CA ALA A 279 -15.80 -14.14 8.96
C ALA A 279 -15.64 -12.65 8.68
N GLU A 280 -16.24 -11.77 9.48
CA GLU A 280 -16.06 -10.34 9.34
C GLU A 280 -14.73 -9.82 9.92
N ILE A 281 -14.27 -10.41 11.04
CA ILE A 281 -12.95 -10.08 11.62
C ILE A 281 -11.82 -10.44 10.65
N GLU A 282 -11.91 -11.55 9.92
CA GLU A 282 -10.93 -11.96 8.92
C GLU A 282 -10.84 -11.00 7.70
N LYS A 283 -11.89 -10.21 7.47
CA LYS A 283 -11.92 -9.23 6.38
C LYS A 283 -11.40 -7.85 6.80
N ILE A 284 -11.22 -7.61 8.10
CA ILE A 284 -10.63 -6.39 8.64
C ILE A 284 -9.11 -6.46 8.54
#